data_91012e9508e4677cf6d2383c653a6405
#
_entry.id   91012e9508e4677cf6d2383c653a6405
#
_cell.length_a   1.000
_cell.length_b   1.000
_cell.length_c   1.000
_cell.angle_alpha   90.00
_cell.angle_beta   90.00
_cell.angle_gamma   90.00
#
_symmetry.space_group_name_H-M   'P 1'
#
loop_
_entity.id
_entity.type
_entity.pdbx_description
1 polymer ?
#
loop_
_entity_poly.entity_id
_entity_poly.type
_entity_poly.pdbx_seq_one_letter_code
_entity_poly.pdbx_strand_id
1 'polypeptide(L)'
;MKNLTSNVTVESLTKRTLFHLKYSRGKTLITSTKLDKMMAFSHAIRDLAIDGFINTQSSYLNDNPRRVNYLSMEYLIGKMLENNIYALGVEKESRETLKNLDTSLDEVLQFDVEAGLGNGGLGRLASCYLDSLASLELPAYGYGIRYEHGIFKQEFENGWQREKPDEWLSHGYPWEMIRPEYTIPICVYGHINESHSSEKECPGTWSGYQIFEAVPYDVPVSYTHLRAHETRG
;
A
#
# COMPACT_ATOMS: atom_id res chain seq x y z
N MET A 1 -21.52 -6.99 12.79
CA MET A 1 -20.19 -6.43 13.15
C MET A 1 -20.34 -4.96 13.49
N LYS A 2 -19.74 -4.45 14.58
CA LYS A 2 -19.82 -3.03 14.94
C LYS A 2 -19.05 -2.22 13.89
N ASN A 3 -19.64 -1.12 13.41
CA ASN A 3 -18.96 -0.16 12.53
C ASN A 3 -17.67 0.33 13.21
N LEU A 4 -16.52 -0.03 12.66
CA LEU A 4 -15.20 0.38 13.17
C LEU A 4 -15.03 1.90 13.24
N THR A 5 -15.74 2.63 12.37
CA THR A 5 -15.69 4.09 12.27
C THR A 5 -16.79 4.82 13.06
N SER A 6 -17.76 4.11 13.66
CA SER A 6 -18.84 4.75 14.42
C SER A 6 -18.38 5.56 15.63
N ASN A 7 -17.10 5.47 16.00
CA ASN A 7 -16.49 6.16 17.15
C ASN A 7 -15.33 7.09 16.76
N VAL A 8 -15.09 7.35 15.46
CA VAL A 8 -14.05 8.29 15.06
C VAL A 8 -14.57 9.71 15.29
N THR A 9 -13.92 10.43 16.18
CA THR A 9 -14.21 11.84 16.48
C THR A 9 -13.04 12.71 16.06
N VAL A 10 -13.30 13.98 15.83
CA VAL A 10 -12.25 14.98 15.54
C VAL A 10 -11.16 14.96 16.63
N GLU A 11 -11.56 14.84 17.90
CA GLU A 11 -10.63 14.79 19.03
C GLU A 11 -9.73 13.54 18.94
N SER A 12 -10.31 12.36 18.68
CA SER A 12 -9.57 11.10 18.58
C SER A 12 -8.59 11.12 17.41
N LEU A 13 -9.02 11.63 16.25
CA LEU A 13 -8.19 11.72 15.05
C LEU A 13 -7.07 12.76 15.22
N THR A 14 -7.38 13.92 15.83
CA THR A 14 -6.36 14.93 16.18
C THR A 14 -5.30 14.34 17.12
N LYS A 15 -5.72 13.60 18.15
CA LYS A 15 -4.80 12.96 19.09
C LYS A 15 -3.90 11.94 18.41
N ARG A 16 -4.44 11.09 17.53
CA ARG A 16 -3.65 10.13 16.74
C ARG A 16 -2.65 10.84 15.83
N THR A 17 -3.06 11.90 15.14
CA THR A 17 -2.18 12.68 14.26
C THR A 17 -1.03 13.32 15.04
N LEU A 18 -1.32 13.94 16.18
CA LEU A 18 -0.28 14.51 17.05
C LEU A 18 0.65 13.43 17.63
N PHE A 19 0.13 12.24 17.93
CA PHE A 19 0.94 11.10 18.33
C PHE A 19 1.97 10.74 17.25
N HIS A 20 1.53 10.58 16.00
CA HIS A 20 2.42 10.27 14.88
C HIS A 20 3.36 11.43 14.55
N LEU A 21 2.92 12.67 14.67
CA LEU A 21 3.78 13.84 14.49
C LEU A 21 4.94 13.80 15.49
N LYS A 22 4.65 13.45 16.74
CA LYS A 22 5.65 13.39 17.80
C LYS A 22 6.53 12.13 17.70
N TYR A 23 5.93 10.94 17.62
CA TYR A 23 6.66 9.69 17.79
C TYR A 23 7.12 9.04 16.50
N SER A 24 6.43 9.28 15.39
CA SER A 24 6.84 8.76 14.07
C SER A 24 7.68 9.77 13.29
N ARG A 25 7.44 11.08 13.46
CA ARG A 25 8.18 12.14 12.74
C ARG A 25 9.20 12.88 13.62
N GLY A 26 9.15 12.75 14.94
CA GLY A 26 10.04 13.45 15.87
C GLY A 26 9.83 14.97 15.85
N LYS A 27 8.61 15.44 15.58
CA LYS A 27 8.28 16.86 15.43
C LYS A 27 7.20 17.30 16.41
N THR A 28 7.19 18.61 16.70
CA THR A 28 6.07 19.29 17.36
C THR A 28 5.25 20.02 16.30
N LEU A 29 4.06 20.49 16.64
CA LEU A 29 3.24 21.28 15.72
C LEU A 29 3.98 22.53 15.20
N ILE A 30 4.79 23.17 16.06
CA ILE A 30 5.56 24.37 15.74
C ILE A 30 6.73 24.07 14.79
N THR A 31 7.39 22.90 14.95
CA THR A 31 8.57 22.52 14.16
C THR A 31 8.24 21.70 12.92
N SER A 32 6.96 21.35 12.72
CA SER A 32 6.52 20.51 11.62
C SER A 32 6.34 21.29 10.32
N THR A 33 6.72 20.67 9.22
CA THR A 33 6.40 21.11 7.86
C THR A 33 5.01 20.58 7.44
N LYS A 34 4.49 21.06 6.31
CA LYS A 34 3.26 20.52 5.71
C LYS A 34 3.41 19.03 5.35
N LEU A 35 4.58 18.62 4.88
CA LEU A 35 4.89 17.21 4.62
C LEU A 35 4.86 16.38 5.91
N ASP A 36 5.42 16.86 7.01
CA ASP A 36 5.37 16.15 8.28
C ASP A 36 3.93 15.98 8.79
N LYS A 37 3.10 17.03 8.63
CA LYS A 37 1.67 16.98 8.98
C LYS A 37 0.92 15.96 8.10
N MET A 38 1.19 15.97 6.78
CA MET A 38 0.62 14.98 5.84
C MET A 38 0.99 13.56 6.24
N MET A 39 2.26 13.28 6.46
CA MET A 39 2.74 11.94 6.84
C MET A 39 2.15 11.48 8.17
N ALA A 40 2.11 12.35 9.18
CA ALA A 40 1.53 12.03 10.48
C ALA A 40 0.01 11.76 10.37
N PHE A 41 -0.69 12.56 9.57
CA PHE A 41 -2.11 12.40 9.32
C PHE A 41 -2.40 11.11 8.53
N SER A 42 -1.60 10.80 7.50
CA SER A 42 -1.71 9.55 6.75
C SER A 42 -1.53 8.33 7.64
N HIS A 43 -0.58 8.35 8.58
CA HIS A 43 -0.44 7.29 9.57
C HIS A 43 -1.68 7.17 10.48
N ALA A 44 -2.27 8.29 10.89
CA ALA A 44 -3.48 8.26 11.71
C ALA A 44 -4.70 7.67 10.96
N ILE A 45 -4.83 7.96 9.67
CA ILE A 45 -5.86 7.35 8.79
C ILE A 45 -5.53 5.88 8.57
N ARG A 46 -4.26 5.51 8.33
CA ARG A 46 -3.84 4.12 8.19
C ARG A 46 -4.16 3.28 9.42
N ASP A 47 -4.01 3.81 10.63
CA ASP A 47 -4.35 3.10 11.86
C ASP A 47 -5.80 2.62 11.85
N LEU A 48 -6.73 3.45 11.32
CA LEU A 48 -8.13 3.06 11.19
C LEU A 48 -8.32 1.91 10.19
N ALA A 49 -7.56 1.93 9.09
CA ALA A 49 -7.59 0.86 8.09
C ALA A 49 -6.98 -0.44 8.65
N ILE A 50 -5.91 -0.34 9.47
CA ILE A 50 -5.25 -1.49 10.10
C ILE A 50 -6.18 -2.19 11.10
N ASP A 51 -7.03 -1.47 11.83
CA ASP A 51 -8.02 -2.10 12.70
C ASP A 51 -8.95 -3.04 11.91
N GLY A 52 -9.37 -2.63 10.71
CA GLY A 52 -10.14 -3.47 9.78
C GLY A 52 -9.34 -4.63 9.21
N PHE A 53 -8.10 -4.38 8.82
CA PHE A 53 -7.16 -5.38 8.32
C PHE A 53 -6.94 -6.53 9.33
N ILE A 54 -6.65 -6.22 10.59
CA ILE A 54 -6.45 -7.21 11.65
C ILE A 54 -7.70 -8.07 11.83
N ASN A 55 -8.89 -7.46 11.81
CA ASN A 55 -10.13 -8.19 11.92
C ASN A 55 -10.37 -9.14 10.73
N THR A 56 -10.04 -8.69 9.52
CA THR A 56 -10.11 -9.52 8.31
C THR A 56 -9.14 -10.71 8.39
N GLN A 57 -7.90 -10.48 8.82
CA GLN A 57 -6.92 -11.55 9.02
C GLN A 57 -7.38 -12.57 10.07
N SER A 58 -7.94 -12.09 11.18
CA SER A 58 -8.51 -12.96 12.22
C SER A 58 -9.65 -13.82 11.69
N SER A 59 -10.54 -13.27 10.86
CA SER A 59 -11.58 -14.04 10.19
C SER A 59 -11.00 -15.08 9.24
N TYR A 60 -9.96 -14.73 8.46
CA TYR A 60 -9.30 -15.66 7.56
C TYR A 60 -8.64 -16.84 8.28
N LEU A 61 -8.09 -16.60 9.47
CA LEU A 61 -7.50 -17.65 10.30
C LEU A 61 -8.56 -18.56 10.92
N ASN A 62 -9.66 -17.99 11.41
CA ASN A 62 -10.70 -18.74 12.10
C ASN A 62 -11.59 -19.54 11.15
N ASP A 63 -12.01 -18.92 10.04
CA ASP A 63 -13.01 -19.49 9.13
C ASP A 63 -12.38 -20.23 7.96
N ASN A 64 -11.07 -20.06 7.72
CA ASN A 64 -10.30 -20.61 6.61
C ASN A 64 -11.05 -20.61 5.26
N PRO A 65 -11.57 -19.44 4.81
CA PRO A 65 -12.36 -19.37 3.61
C PRO A 65 -11.53 -19.63 2.35
N ARG A 66 -12.18 -19.98 1.25
CA ARG A 66 -11.53 -19.92 -0.07
C ARG A 66 -11.13 -18.49 -0.36
N ARG A 67 -9.89 -18.30 -0.84
CA ARG A 67 -9.33 -16.98 -1.13
C ARG A 67 -9.03 -16.83 -2.60
N VAL A 68 -9.28 -15.65 -3.12
CA VAL A 68 -8.82 -15.25 -4.46
C VAL A 68 -7.40 -14.72 -4.32
N ASN A 69 -6.48 -15.25 -5.10
CA ASN A 69 -5.11 -14.74 -5.21
C ASN A 69 -4.97 -14.11 -6.59
N TYR A 70 -4.86 -12.77 -6.64
CA TYR A 70 -4.74 -12.02 -7.87
C TYR A 70 -3.27 -11.63 -8.06
N LEU A 71 -2.62 -12.22 -9.07
CA LEU A 71 -1.23 -11.96 -9.40
C LEU A 71 -1.17 -10.97 -10.57
N SER A 72 -0.47 -9.86 -10.38
CA SER A 72 -0.23 -8.88 -11.44
C SER A 72 1.17 -8.29 -11.31
N MET A 73 1.82 -8.05 -12.43
CA MET A 73 3.09 -7.33 -12.46
C MET A 73 2.91 -5.84 -12.20
N GLU A 74 1.69 -5.33 -12.32
CA GLU A 74 1.36 -3.91 -12.19
C GLU A 74 0.13 -3.71 -11.32
N TYR A 75 0.16 -2.70 -10.45
CA TYR A 75 -0.98 -2.19 -9.69
C TYR A 75 -0.99 -0.67 -9.72
N LEU A 76 -1.93 -0.09 -10.44
CA LEU A 76 -2.12 1.37 -10.51
C LEU A 76 -3.25 1.76 -9.56
N ILE A 77 -2.91 1.89 -8.29
CA ILE A 77 -3.88 2.08 -7.19
C ILE A 77 -4.36 3.54 -7.12
N GLY A 78 -3.49 4.50 -7.42
CA GLY A 78 -3.76 5.92 -7.26
C GLY A 78 -3.31 6.45 -5.90
N LYS A 79 -3.75 7.67 -5.57
CA LYS A 79 -3.46 8.33 -4.29
C LYS A 79 -4.29 7.71 -3.17
N MET A 80 -3.63 7.24 -2.13
CA MET A 80 -4.29 6.46 -1.09
C MET A 80 -4.88 7.29 0.04
N LEU A 81 -4.37 8.48 0.32
CA LEU A 81 -4.87 9.28 1.44
C LEU A 81 -6.34 9.67 1.22
N GLU A 82 -6.63 10.28 0.09
CA GLU A 82 -7.98 10.70 -0.25
C GLU A 82 -8.94 9.51 -0.35
N ASN A 83 -8.50 8.44 -1.03
CA ASN A 83 -9.29 7.21 -1.15
C ASN A 83 -9.65 6.60 0.22
N ASN A 84 -8.68 6.50 1.13
CA ASN A 84 -8.93 5.95 2.47
C ASN A 84 -9.83 6.85 3.31
N ILE A 85 -9.72 8.18 3.22
CA ILE A 85 -10.61 9.12 3.91
C ILE A 85 -12.06 8.87 3.50
N TYR A 86 -12.34 8.74 2.19
CA TYR A 86 -13.67 8.47 1.67
C TYR A 86 -14.14 7.05 2.02
N ALA A 87 -13.29 6.05 1.82
CA ALA A 87 -13.62 4.66 2.11
C ALA A 87 -13.96 4.44 3.59
N LEU A 88 -13.28 5.12 4.49
CA LEU A 88 -13.54 5.07 5.93
C LEU A 88 -14.69 5.99 6.39
N GLY A 89 -15.20 6.87 5.51
CA GLY A 89 -16.28 7.80 5.82
C GLY A 89 -15.92 8.87 6.85
N VAL A 90 -14.66 9.31 6.88
CA VAL A 90 -14.12 10.24 7.88
C VAL A 90 -13.71 11.60 7.28
N GLU A 91 -14.31 11.99 6.15
CA GLU A 91 -13.93 13.24 5.47
C GLU A 91 -14.17 14.47 6.34
N LYS A 92 -15.34 14.55 7.00
CA LYS A 92 -15.69 15.69 7.86
C LYS A 92 -14.71 15.81 9.03
N GLU A 93 -14.45 14.72 9.73
CA GLU A 93 -13.51 14.65 10.85
C GLU A 93 -12.09 14.98 10.41
N SER A 94 -11.70 14.56 9.20
CA SER A 94 -10.40 14.86 8.59
C SER A 94 -10.21 16.35 8.35
N ARG A 95 -11.20 17.00 7.73
CA ARG A 95 -11.15 18.46 7.46
C ARG A 95 -11.06 19.26 8.76
N GLU A 96 -11.83 18.89 9.77
CA GLU A 96 -11.83 19.56 11.08
C GLU A 96 -10.51 19.30 11.85
N THR A 97 -10.00 18.06 11.81
CA THR A 97 -8.72 17.71 12.43
C THR A 97 -7.58 18.53 11.84
N LEU A 98 -7.51 18.64 10.51
CA LEU A 98 -6.42 19.38 9.86
C LEU A 98 -6.48 20.89 10.12
N LYS A 99 -7.69 21.47 10.27
CA LYS A 99 -7.84 22.86 10.74
C LYS A 99 -7.24 23.06 12.14
N ASN A 100 -7.45 22.12 13.06
CA ASN A 100 -6.87 22.15 14.40
C ASN A 100 -5.33 22.02 14.40
N LEU A 101 -4.76 21.61 13.27
CA LEU A 101 -3.31 21.46 13.04
C LEU A 101 -2.74 22.58 12.15
N ASP A 102 -3.45 23.71 12.00
CA ASP A 102 -3.06 24.86 11.18
C ASP A 102 -2.73 24.47 9.72
N THR A 103 -3.59 23.65 9.09
CA THR A 103 -3.50 23.28 7.67
C THR A 103 -4.87 22.88 7.13
N SER A 104 -4.98 22.59 5.85
CA SER A 104 -6.21 22.12 5.23
C SER A 104 -6.02 20.76 4.55
N LEU A 105 -7.14 20.04 4.30
CA LEU A 105 -7.08 18.77 3.57
C LEU A 105 -6.52 18.98 2.15
N ASP A 106 -6.94 20.05 1.48
CA ASP A 106 -6.50 20.35 0.11
C ASP A 106 -4.99 20.64 0.04
N GLU A 107 -4.43 21.30 1.06
CA GLU A 107 -2.98 21.49 1.18
C GLU A 107 -2.23 20.18 1.44
N VAL A 108 -2.77 19.31 2.29
CA VAL A 108 -2.17 18.03 2.64
C VAL A 108 -2.17 17.08 1.46
N LEU A 109 -3.26 17.01 0.68
CA LEU A 109 -3.40 16.18 -0.51
C LEU A 109 -2.40 16.53 -1.64
N GLN A 110 -1.84 17.75 -1.64
CA GLN A 110 -0.79 18.12 -2.61
C GLN A 110 0.53 17.35 -2.38
N PHE A 111 0.77 16.89 -1.17
CA PHE A 111 1.96 16.10 -0.81
C PHE A 111 1.71 14.59 -0.88
N ASP A 112 0.47 14.15 -1.10
CA ASP A 112 0.16 12.72 -1.23
C ASP A 112 0.75 12.18 -2.53
N VAL A 113 1.59 11.14 -2.39
CA VAL A 113 2.32 10.54 -3.49
C VAL A 113 1.59 9.29 -3.95
N GLU A 114 1.40 9.19 -5.25
CA GLU A 114 0.94 7.96 -5.88
C GLU A 114 2.09 6.97 -6.05
N ALA A 115 1.88 5.73 -5.63
CA ALA A 115 2.78 4.64 -5.97
C ALA A 115 2.53 4.25 -7.44
N GLY A 116 3.33 4.78 -8.34
CA GLY A 116 3.21 4.55 -9.80
C GLY A 116 3.65 3.15 -10.21
N LEU A 117 3.09 2.11 -9.60
CA LEU A 117 3.44 0.71 -9.82
C LEU A 117 2.70 0.08 -11.03
N GLY A 118 2.19 0.89 -11.92
CA GLY A 118 1.50 0.46 -13.14
C GLY A 118 1.57 1.52 -14.22
N ASN A 119 1.35 1.09 -15.46
CA ASN A 119 1.44 1.96 -16.64
C ASN A 119 0.07 2.32 -17.23
N GLY A 120 -0.84 1.37 -17.29
CA GLY A 120 -2.10 1.56 -18.02
C GLY A 120 -3.17 0.54 -17.63
N GLY A 121 -3.84 -0.01 -18.64
CA GLY A 121 -5.01 -0.87 -18.45
C GLY A 121 -4.77 -2.10 -17.57
N LEU A 122 -3.61 -2.74 -17.68
CA LEU A 122 -3.27 -3.92 -16.87
C LEU A 122 -3.26 -3.58 -15.37
N GLY A 123 -2.48 -2.57 -14.99
CA GLY A 123 -2.35 -2.15 -13.59
C GLY A 123 -3.65 -1.56 -13.03
N ARG A 124 -4.39 -0.80 -13.84
CA ARG A 124 -5.69 -0.26 -13.42
C ARG A 124 -6.74 -1.34 -13.26
N LEU A 125 -6.76 -2.35 -14.15
CA LEU A 125 -7.65 -3.49 -14.03
C LEU A 125 -7.40 -4.26 -12.72
N ALA A 126 -6.14 -4.54 -12.39
CA ALA A 126 -5.77 -5.20 -11.14
C ALA A 126 -6.29 -4.43 -9.91
N SER A 127 -6.11 -3.11 -9.89
CA SER A 127 -6.61 -2.25 -8.82
C SER A 127 -8.14 -2.25 -8.74
N CYS A 128 -8.85 -2.18 -9.87
CA CYS A 128 -10.31 -2.25 -9.91
C CYS A 128 -10.85 -3.61 -9.44
N TYR A 129 -10.14 -4.71 -9.74
CA TYR A 129 -10.52 -6.03 -9.21
C TYR A 129 -10.38 -6.10 -7.70
N LEU A 130 -9.30 -5.56 -7.12
CA LEU A 130 -9.15 -5.52 -5.66
C LEU A 130 -10.27 -4.70 -5.00
N ASP A 131 -10.60 -3.54 -5.55
CA ASP A 131 -11.72 -2.72 -5.09
C ASP A 131 -13.06 -3.47 -5.18
N SER A 132 -13.29 -4.20 -6.27
CA SER A 132 -14.51 -4.99 -6.46
C SER A 132 -14.58 -6.16 -5.50
N LEU A 133 -13.48 -6.88 -5.29
CA LEU A 133 -13.39 -7.98 -4.33
C LEU A 133 -13.63 -7.48 -2.90
N ALA A 134 -13.06 -6.33 -2.56
CA ALA A 134 -13.28 -5.69 -1.27
C ALA A 134 -14.76 -5.28 -1.10
N SER A 135 -15.37 -4.68 -2.13
CA SER A 135 -16.78 -4.26 -2.14
C SER A 135 -17.76 -5.41 -1.94
N LEU A 136 -17.43 -6.54 -2.56
CA LEU A 136 -18.25 -7.77 -2.49
C LEU A 136 -17.92 -8.59 -1.24
N GLU A 137 -17.05 -8.10 -0.36
CA GLU A 137 -16.58 -8.79 0.84
C GLU A 137 -15.99 -10.19 0.55
N LEU A 138 -15.40 -10.38 -0.62
CA LEU A 138 -14.77 -11.63 -1.01
C LEU A 138 -13.34 -11.70 -0.46
N PRO A 139 -12.95 -12.82 0.18
CA PRO A 139 -11.59 -13.00 0.67
C PRO A 139 -10.58 -13.00 -0.48
N ALA A 140 -9.65 -12.04 -0.46
CA ALA A 140 -8.70 -11.88 -1.56
C ALA A 140 -7.35 -11.32 -1.11
N TYR A 141 -6.31 -11.70 -1.88
CA TYR A 141 -4.98 -11.11 -1.83
C TYR A 141 -4.55 -10.69 -3.23
N GLY A 142 -3.98 -9.49 -3.35
CA GLY A 142 -3.25 -9.07 -4.53
C GLY A 142 -1.75 -9.27 -4.32
N TYR A 143 -1.07 -9.81 -5.31
CA TYR A 143 0.39 -9.97 -5.32
C TYR A 143 0.97 -9.21 -6.50
N GLY A 144 1.93 -8.34 -6.22
CA GLY A 144 2.57 -7.52 -7.23
C GLY A 144 4.06 -7.31 -6.98
N ILE A 145 4.69 -6.52 -7.80
CA ILE A 145 6.09 -6.15 -7.67
C ILE A 145 6.17 -4.73 -7.12
N ARG A 146 6.91 -4.57 -6.03
CA ARG A 146 7.22 -3.27 -5.47
C ARG A 146 8.43 -2.69 -6.19
N TYR A 147 8.18 -2.00 -7.30
CA TYR A 147 9.25 -1.33 -8.05
C TYR A 147 9.87 -0.21 -7.22
N GLU A 148 11.19 -0.10 -7.28
CA GLU A 148 11.94 0.97 -6.60
C GLU A 148 11.58 2.36 -7.14
N HIS A 149 11.37 2.46 -8.44
CA HIS A 149 10.88 3.66 -9.11
C HIS A 149 9.49 3.41 -9.69
N GLY A 150 8.63 4.43 -9.64
CA GLY A 150 7.38 4.43 -10.39
C GLY A 150 7.64 4.42 -11.90
N ILE A 151 6.57 4.43 -12.70
CA ILE A 151 6.70 4.29 -14.15
C ILE A 151 7.65 5.32 -14.75
N PHE A 152 7.45 6.58 -14.54
CA PHE A 152 8.33 7.74 -14.72
C PHE A 152 7.61 9.03 -14.35
N LYS A 153 8.38 10.04 -13.96
CA LYS A 153 7.91 11.40 -13.82
C LYS A 153 8.02 12.12 -15.15
N GLN A 154 6.90 12.65 -15.64
CA GLN A 154 6.85 13.40 -16.89
C GLN A 154 7.13 14.89 -16.63
N GLU A 155 8.13 15.42 -17.32
CA GLU A 155 8.47 16.86 -17.32
C GLU A 155 8.51 17.39 -18.76
N PHE A 156 8.37 18.70 -18.91
CA PHE A 156 8.52 19.37 -20.20
C PHE A 156 9.75 20.26 -20.18
N GLU A 157 10.61 20.11 -21.17
CA GLU A 157 11.77 20.94 -21.38
C GLU A 157 11.81 21.41 -22.84
N ASN A 158 11.84 22.73 -23.06
CA ASN A 158 11.83 23.36 -24.39
C ASN A 158 10.68 22.88 -25.31
N GLY A 159 9.51 22.59 -24.74
CA GLY A 159 8.35 22.09 -25.47
C GLY A 159 8.33 20.59 -25.75
N TRP A 160 9.35 19.85 -25.30
CA TRP A 160 9.47 18.41 -25.45
C TRP A 160 9.28 17.71 -24.12
N GLN A 161 8.65 16.52 -24.17
CA GLN A 161 8.53 15.66 -23.01
C GLN A 161 9.91 15.12 -22.62
N ARG A 162 10.18 15.12 -21.31
CA ARG A 162 11.30 14.44 -20.70
C ARG A 162 10.82 13.53 -19.60
N GLU A 163 11.31 12.30 -19.61
CA GLU A 163 11.07 11.32 -18.55
C GLU A 163 12.18 11.41 -17.52
N LYS A 164 11.80 11.40 -16.24
CA LYS A 164 12.71 11.26 -15.10
C LYS A 164 12.29 10.10 -14.22
N PRO A 165 13.21 9.50 -13.44
CA PRO A 165 12.83 8.51 -12.44
C PRO A 165 11.77 9.08 -11.51
N ASP A 166 10.73 8.31 -11.25
CA ASP A 166 9.71 8.64 -10.25
C ASP A 166 10.14 8.06 -8.91
N GLU A 167 10.71 8.91 -8.06
CA GLU A 167 11.22 8.57 -6.74
C GLU A 167 10.10 8.61 -5.69
N TRP A 168 9.04 7.85 -5.89
CA TRP A 168 7.86 7.83 -5.01
C TRP A 168 8.16 7.48 -3.55
N LEU A 169 9.30 6.83 -3.29
CA LEU A 169 9.77 6.45 -1.95
C LEU A 169 10.66 7.49 -1.27
N SER A 170 10.98 8.62 -1.91
CA SER A 170 11.94 9.62 -1.40
C SER A 170 11.64 10.14 0.00
N HIS A 171 10.36 10.16 0.39
CA HIS A 171 9.92 10.56 1.73
C HIS A 171 9.33 9.41 2.56
N GLY A 172 9.43 8.17 2.06
CA GLY A 172 8.74 7.01 2.57
C GLY A 172 7.28 6.94 2.10
N TYR A 173 6.68 5.77 2.26
CA TYR A 173 5.29 5.54 1.86
C TYR A 173 4.48 5.09 3.08
N PRO A 174 3.57 5.91 3.59
CA PRO A 174 2.93 5.65 4.89
C PRO A 174 1.98 4.45 4.88
N TRP A 175 1.60 3.94 3.71
CA TRP A 175 0.58 2.91 3.56
C TRP A 175 1.13 1.49 3.61
N GLU A 176 2.44 1.29 3.45
CA GLU A 176 3.06 -0.03 3.46
C GLU A 176 3.54 -0.45 4.85
N MET A 177 3.51 -1.76 5.08
CA MET A 177 4.07 -2.41 6.27
C MET A 177 5.06 -3.46 5.80
N ILE A 178 6.35 -3.25 6.08
CA ILE A 178 7.40 -4.22 5.75
C ILE A 178 7.25 -5.49 6.61
N ARG A 179 7.46 -6.66 5.98
CA ARG A 179 7.34 -7.99 6.60
C ARG A 179 8.64 -8.80 6.46
N PRO A 180 9.72 -8.40 7.09
CA PRO A 180 11.00 -9.11 6.98
C PRO A 180 10.92 -10.55 7.52
N GLU A 181 9.98 -10.83 8.42
CA GLU A 181 9.71 -12.17 8.96
C GLU A 181 9.19 -13.16 7.92
N TYR A 182 8.71 -12.69 6.77
CA TYR A 182 8.23 -13.49 5.64
C TYR A 182 9.16 -13.40 4.42
N THR A 183 10.42 -13.01 4.61
CA THR A 183 11.41 -12.98 3.53
C THR A 183 11.57 -14.35 2.88
N ILE A 184 11.52 -14.38 1.55
CA ILE A 184 11.58 -15.60 0.75
C ILE A 184 12.85 -15.57 -0.12
N PRO A 185 13.73 -16.59 -0.05
CA PRO A 185 14.84 -16.69 -0.98
C PRO A 185 14.33 -17.06 -2.38
N ILE A 186 14.69 -16.27 -3.37
CA ILE A 186 14.34 -16.49 -4.78
C ILE A 186 15.61 -16.74 -5.58
N CYS A 187 15.66 -17.89 -6.27
CA CYS A 187 16.72 -18.17 -7.21
C CYS A 187 16.43 -17.48 -8.54
N VAL A 188 17.41 -16.77 -9.08
CA VAL A 188 17.30 -16.04 -10.35
C VAL A 188 18.52 -16.37 -11.20
N TYR A 189 18.35 -16.34 -12.51
CA TYR A 189 19.36 -16.74 -13.49
C TYR A 189 19.73 -18.23 -13.42
N GLY A 190 20.91 -18.59 -13.85
CA GLY A 190 21.37 -19.98 -13.91
C GLY A 190 20.86 -20.72 -15.13
N HIS A 191 21.10 -22.02 -15.14
CA HIS A 191 20.71 -22.94 -16.22
C HIS A 191 20.28 -24.29 -15.66
N ILE A 192 19.46 -24.99 -16.41
CA ILE A 192 19.04 -26.37 -16.08
C ILE A 192 20.05 -27.31 -16.75
N ASN A 193 20.72 -28.11 -15.94
CA ASN A 193 21.53 -29.22 -16.46
C ASN A 193 20.60 -30.38 -16.83
N GLU A 194 20.48 -30.67 -18.11
CA GLU A 194 19.79 -31.86 -18.56
C GLU A 194 20.59 -33.10 -18.12
N SER A 195 20.07 -33.84 -17.16
CA SER A 195 20.63 -35.17 -16.88
C SER A 195 20.23 -36.10 -18.02
N HIS A 196 21.19 -36.60 -18.77
CA HIS A 196 20.99 -37.66 -19.79
C HIS A 196 20.67 -39.02 -19.17
N SER A 197 19.92 -39.07 -18.09
CA SER A 197 19.41 -40.34 -17.57
C SER A 197 18.12 -40.69 -18.31
N SER A 198 18.10 -41.87 -18.91
CA SER A 198 16.97 -42.47 -19.65
C SER A 198 15.72 -42.72 -18.79
N GLU A 199 15.70 -42.31 -17.56
CA GLU A 199 14.57 -42.40 -16.65
C GLU A 199 13.77 -41.08 -16.67
N LYS A 200 12.55 -41.17 -17.13
CA LYS A 200 11.62 -40.11 -17.55
C LYS A 200 11.14 -39.13 -16.47
N GLU A 201 11.70 -39.05 -15.27
CA GLU A 201 11.09 -38.34 -14.15
C GLU A 201 12.02 -37.48 -13.28
N CYS A 202 13.26 -37.22 -13.68
CA CYS A 202 14.05 -36.22 -12.93
C CYS A 202 14.01 -34.87 -13.62
N PRO A 203 13.37 -33.82 -13.02
CA PRO A 203 13.55 -32.45 -13.49
C PRO A 203 15.05 -32.12 -13.41
N GLY A 204 15.61 -31.55 -14.46
CA GLY A 204 17.02 -31.15 -14.51
C GLY A 204 17.44 -30.35 -13.28
N THR A 205 18.69 -30.50 -12.88
CA THR A 205 19.20 -29.76 -11.71
C THR A 205 19.48 -28.30 -12.11
N TRP A 206 18.85 -27.37 -11.44
CA TRP A 206 19.12 -25.94 -11.63
C TRP A 206 20.44 -25.56 -10.96
N SER A 207 21.38 -24.98 -11.71
CA SER A 207 22.70 -24.61 -11.22
C SER A 207 23.14 -23.24 -11.73
N GLY A 208 24.13 -22.64 -11.06
CA GLY A 208 24.64 -21.31 -11.42
C GLY A 208 23.67 -20.15 -11.15
N TYR A 209 22.64 -20.36 -10.35
CA TYR A 209 21.70 -19.32 -9.95
C TYR A 209 22.30 -18.40 -8.87
N GLN A 210 21.73 -17.20 -8.78
CA GLN A 210 21.97 -16.27 -7.68
C GLN A 210 20.73 -16.27 -6.78
N ILE A 211 20.94 -16.15 -5.47
CA ILE A 211 19.84 -16.05 -4.51
C ILE A 211 19.60 -14.59 -4.18
N PHE A 212 18.36 -14.15 -4.33
CA PHE A 212 17.86 -12.85 -3.92
C PHE A 212 16.84 -13.02 -2.79
N GLU A 213 16.86 -12.14 -1.83
CA GLU A 213 15.87 -12.12 -0.76
C GLU A 213 14.71 -11.21 -1.14
N ALA A 214 13.52 -11.79 -1.34
CA ALA A 214 12.30 -11.03 -1.57
C ALA A 214 11.63 -10.72 -0.24
N VAL A 215 11.60 -9.45 0.13
CA VAL A 215 10.97 -8.95 1.35
C VAL A 215 9.56 -8.48 1.02
N PRO A 216 8.50 -9.06 1.64
CA PRO A 216 7.14 -8.62 1.41
C PRO A 216 6.80 -7.28 2.07
N TYR A 217 5.87 -6.57 1.46
CA TYR A 217 5.25 -5.35 1.97
C TYR A 217 3.73 -5.49 1.89
N ASP A 218 3.05 -5.38 3.01
CA ASP A 218 1.59 -5.40 3.04
C ASP A 218 1.04 -3.99 2.90
N VAL A 219 0.03 -3.83 2.05
CA VAL A 219 -0.74 -2.58 1.90
C VAL A 219 -2.23 -2.90 2.08
N PRO A 220 -2.89 -2.37 3.13
CA PRO A 220 -4.32 -2.58 3.30
C PRO A 220 -5.11 -1.80 2.24
N VAL A 221 -6.03 -2.48 1.56
CA VAL A 221 -6.96 -1.86 0.63
C VAL A 221 -8.30 -1.65 1.33
N SER A 222 -8.69 -0.39 1.52
CA SER A 222 -9.95 -0.01 2.17
C SER A 222 -11.05 0.22 1.14
N TYR A 223 -12.28 -0.17 1.49
CA TYR A 223 -13.46 0.12 0.70
C TYR A 223 -14.62 0.63 1.59
N THR A 224 -15.59 1.31 0.98
CA THR A 224 -16.68 2.05 1.65
C THR A 224 -17.55 1.24 2.61
N HIS A 225 -17.45 -0.07 2.64
CA HIS A 225 -18.19 -0.95 3.55
C HIS A 225 -17.35 -1.55 4.68
N LEU A 226 -16.20 -0.92 5.02
CA LEU A 226 -15.47 -1.15 6.28
C LEU A 226 -14.68 -2.45 6.41
N ARG A 227 -14.22 -3.05 5.31
CA ARG A 227 -13.26 -4.14 5.36
C ARG A 227 -11.99 -3.78 4.60
N ALA A 228 -10.85 -3.85 5.27
CA ALA A 228 -9.56 -3.75 4.60
C ALA A 228 -9.19 -5.11 4.03
N HIS A 229 -8.85 -5.15 2.74
CA HIS A 229 -8.26 -6.31 2.08
C HIS A 229 -6.78 -6.07 1.85
N GLU A 230 -6.01 -7.14 1.70
CA GLU A 230 -4.57 -7.08 1.53
C GLU A 230 -4.13 -6.94 0.07
N THR A 231 -3.06 -6.16 -0.14
CA THR A 231 -2.10 -6.40 -1.22
C THR A 231 -0.77 -6.80 -0.58
N ARG A 232 -0.18 -7.91 -1.04
CA ARG A 232 1.19 -8.29 -0.71
C ARG A 232 2.06 -8.06 -1.93
N GLY A 233 3.06 -7.23 -1.80
CA GLY A 233 4.07 -6.96 -2.80
C GLY A 233 5.34 -7.77 -2.59
#